data_45c2cf26cae7af9995caaef9cd9e0cdb
#
_entry.id   45c2cf26cae7af9995caaef9cd9e0cdb
#
_cell.length_a   1.000
_cell.length_b   1.000
_cell.length_c   1.000
_cell.angle_alpha   90.00
_cell.angle_beta   90.00
_cell.angle_gamma   90.00
#
_symmetry.space_group_name_H-M   'P 1'
#
loop_
_entity.id
_entity.type
_entity.pdbx_description
1 polymer ?
#
loop_
_entity_poly.entity_id
_entity_poly.type
_entity_poly.pdbx_seq_one_letter_code
_entity_poly.pdbx_strand_id
1 'polypeptide(L)'
;MIERGRQRGFSLLEVLVAFSILALSLGVLMQIFSQGTRNVAIGAVYTKAVTIAESKLDAAGVVTPLDESSAGTELDGRYRWQLTSVPVDTDYAGPSSMLPYRLSVTVEWGAAEQPRSVSLETLKVARVQ
;
A
#
# COMPACT_ATOMS: atom_id res chain seq x y z
N MET A 1 20.22 67.61 -25.31
CA MET A 1 20.91 66.91 -24.21
C MET A 1 20.43 65.49 -24.22
N ILE A 2 21.29 64.57 -24.56
CA ILE A 2 20.99 63.16 -24.50
C ILE A 2 21.31 62.72 -23.05
N GLU A 3 20.30 62.46 -22.23
CA GLU A 3 20.52 61.79 -20.94
C GLU A 3 21.06 60.39 -21.19
N ARG A 4 22.34 60.21 -20.92
CA ARG A 4 22.93 58.88 -20.82
C ARG A 4 22.35 58.25 -19.58
N GLY A 5 21.29 57.44 -19.74
CA GLY A 5 20.76 56.62 -18.70
C GLY A 5 21.91 55.78 -18.14
N ARG A 6 22.18 55.90 -16.84
CA ARG A 6 23.12 55.07 -16.13
C ARG A 6 22.66 53.61 -16.27
N GLN A 7 23.29 52.86 -17.14
CA GLN A 7 23.14 51.45 -17.19
C GLN A 7 23.82 50.86 -15.91
N ARG A 8 23.00 50.45 -14.96
CA ARG A 8 23.48 49.68 -13.83
C ARG A 8 23.50 48.21 -14.25
N GLY A 9 24.69 47.66 -14.52
CA GLY A 9 24.89 46.26 -14.69
C GLY A 9 24.88 45.54 -13.32
N PHE A 10 24.46 44.30 -13.30
CA PHE A 10 24.57 43.46 -12.14
C PHE A 10 26.02 43.20 -11.76
N SER A 11 26.36 43.22 -10.48
CA SER A 11 27.68 42.84 -10.03
C SER A 11 27.90 41.34 -10.17
N LEU A 12 29.14 40.90 -10.36
CA LEU A 12 29.49 39.49 -10.44
C LEU A 12 29.07 38.73 -9.14
N LEU A 13 29.22 39.40 -7.99
CA LEU A 13 28.82 38.86 -6.69
C LEU A 13 27.29 38.63 -6.61
N GLU A 14 26.50 39.54 -7.13
CA GLU A 14 25.03 39.45 -7.15
C GLU A 14 24.57 38.26 -7.99
N VAL A 15 25.14 38.06 -9.16
CA VAL A 15 24.88 36.92 -10.03
C VAL A 15 25.27 35.61 -9.34
N LEU A 16 26.40 35.58 -8.65
CA LEU A 16 26.87 34.42 -7.93
C LEU A 16 25.91 34.04 -6.77
N VAL A 17 25.45 35.04 -6.02
CA VAL A 17 24.49 34.84 -4.92
C VAL A 17 23.16 34.34 -5.46
N ALA A 18 22.64 34.97 -6.51
CA ALA A 18 21.40 34.56 -7.16
C ALA A 18 21.46 33.13 -7.68
N PHE A 19 22.56 32.76 -8.30
CA PHE A 19 22.78 31.40 -8.81
C PHE A 19 22.89 30.37 -7.69
N SER A 20 23.52 30.73 -6.57
CA SER A 20 23.62 29.87 -5.38
C SER A 20 22.25 29.61 -4.77
N ILE A 21 21.41 30.64 -4.64
CA ILE A 21 20.03 30.50 -4.13
C ILE A 21 19.21 29.61 -5.07
N LEU A 22 19.34 29.81 -6.37
CA LEU A 22 18.64 28.99 -7.36
C LEU A 22 19.06 27.53 -7.28
N ALA A 23 20.36 27.25 -7.18
CA ALA A 23 20.89 25.89 -7.07
C ALA A 23 20.40 25.18 -5.80
N LEU A 24 20.40 25.86 -4.66
CA LEU A 24 19.87 25.33 -3.40
C LEU A 24 18.37 25.04 -3.50
N SER A 25 17.61 25.94 -4.09
CA SER A 25 16.16 25.78 -4.27
C SER A 25 15.83 24.57 -5.16
N LEU A 26 16.55 24.41 -6.26
CA LEU A 26 16.40 23.26 -7.15
C LEU A 26 16.77 21.95 -6.44
N GLY A 27 17.81 21.95 -5.61
CA GLY A 27 18.22 20.79 -4.84
C GLY A 27 17.11 20.32 -3.87
N VAL A 28 16.51 21.27 -3.16
CA VAL A 28 15.39 20.98 -2.24
C VAL A 28 14.16 20.46 -3.01
N LEU A 29 13.83 21.07 -4.13
CA LEU A 29 12.71 20.63 -4.97
C LEU A 29 12.93 19.21 -5.50
N MET A 30 14.14 18.88 -5.95
CA MET A 30 14.50 17.54 -6.39
C MET A 30 14.39 16.50 -5.26
N GLN A 31 14.77 16.88 -4.05
CA GLN A 31 14.65 16.01 -2.88
C GLN A 31 13.18 15.72 -2.57
N ILE A 32 12.32 16.73 -2.56
CA ILE A 32 10.87 16.57 -2.32
C ILE A 32 10.25 15.67 -3.40
N PHE A 33 10.59 15.91 -4.65
CA PHE A 33 10.09 15.12 -5.76
C PHE A 33 10.51 13.65 -5.67
N SER A 34 11.75 13.39 -5.32
CA SER A 34 12.28 12.04 -5.14
C SER A 34 11.57 11.28 -4.01
N GLN A 35 11.30 11.96 -2.88
CA GLN A 35 10.53 11.37 -1.78
C GLN A 35 9.08 11.10 -2.18
N GLY A 36 8.45 12.02 -2.90
CA GLY A 36 7.09 11.84 -3.42
C GLY A 36 6.97 10.60 -4.29
N THR A 37 7.88 10.43 -5.23
CA THR A 37 7.91 9.27 -6.13
C THR A 37 8.10 7.95 -5.38
N ARG A 38 8.97 7.94 -4.36
CA ARG A 38 9.20 6.77 -3.52
C ARG A 38 7.94 6.39 -2.73
N ASN A 39 7.24 7.36 -2.16
CA ASN A 39 6.00 7.13 -1.42
C ASN A 39 4.89 6.57 -2.30
N VAL A 40 4.77 7.04 -3.54
CA VAL A 40 3.81 6.49 -4.51
C VAL A 40 4.13 5.03 -4.83
N ALA A 41 5.38 4.69 -5.02
CA ALA A 41 5.80 3.30 -5.29
C ALA A 41 5.48 2.38 -4.10
N ILE A 42 5.72 2.81 -2.86
CA ILE A 42 5.37 2.07 -1.65
C ILE A 42 3.84 1.89 -1.56
N GLY A 43 3.08 2.95 -1.80
CA GLY A 43 1.61 2.91 -1.79
C GLY A 43 1.04 1.94 -2.82
N ALA A 44 1.62 1.87 -4.01
CA ALA A 44 1.20 0.93 -5.05
C ALA A 44 1.38 -0.53 -4.64
N VAL A 45 2.46 -0.85 -3.95
CA VAL A 45 2.74 -2.20 -3.44
C VAL A 45 1.72 -2.60 -2.36
N TYR A 46 1.42 -1.69 -1.43
CA TYR A 46 0.37 -1.90 -0.41
C TYR A 46 -1.00 -2.09 -1.04
N THR A 47 -1.38 -1.25 -1.98
CA THR A 47 -2.66 -1.36 -2.70
C THR A 47 -2.78 -2.71 -3.40
N LYS A 48 -1.71 -3.21 -4.01
CA LYS A 48 -1.70 -4.53 -4.63
C LYS A 48 -1.91 -5.64 -3.61
N ALA A 49 -1.25 -5.57 -2.46
CA ALA A 49 -1.42 -6.53 -1.38
C ALA A 49 -2.87 -6.54 -0.84
N VAL A 50 -3.48 -5.38 -0.64
CA VAL A 50 -4.88 -5.26 -0.23
C VAL A 50 -5.81 -5.87 -1.27
N THR A 51 -5.59 -5.61 -2.56
CA THR A 51 -6.39 -6.19 -3.66
C THR A 51 -6.31 -7.71 -3.66
N ILE A 52 -5.14 -8.28 -3.42
CA ILE A 52 -4.95 -9.73 -3.30
C ILE A 52 -5.74 -10.26 -2.09
N ALA A 53 -5.62 -9.61 -0.94
CA ALA A 53 -6.33 -9.98 0.27
C ALA A 53 -7.86 -9.96 0.09
N GLU A 54 -8.41 -8.91 -0.48
CA GLU A 54 -9.83 -8.79 -0.80
C GLU A 54 -10.29 -9.89 -1.75
N SER A 55 -9.52 -10.16 -2.81
CA SER A 55 -9.82 -11.23 -3.76
C SER A 55 -9.90 -12.61 -3.09
N LYS A 56 -9.03 -12.89 -2.13
CA LYS A 56 -9.06 -14.16 -1.39
C LYS A 56 -10.24 -14.25 -0.44
N LEU A 57 -10.60 -13.15 0.22
CA LEU A 57 -11.79 -13.09 1.06
C LEU A 57 -13.07 -13.26 0.24
N ASP A 58 -13.15 -12.65 -0.94
CA ASP A 58 -14.32 -12.76 -1.81
C ASP A 58 -14.49 -14.17 -2.37
N ALA A 59 -13.39 -14.84 -2.68
CA ALA A 59 -13.41 -16.22 -3.18
C ALA A 59 -13.82 -17.24 -2.09
N ALA A 60 -13.60 -16.92 -0.83
CA ALA A 60 -13.96 -17.80 0.28
C ALA A 60 -15.51 -17.93 0.41
N GLY A 61 -15.99 -19.15 0.42
CA GLY A 61 -17.43 -19.46 0.41
C GLY A 61 -18.06 -19.51 -0.97
N VAL A 62 -17.34 -19.16 -2.04
CA VAL A 62 -17.79 -19.25 -3.44
C VAL A 62 -16.95 -20.28 -4.19
N VAL A 63 -15.65 -20.14 -4.16
CA VAL A 63 -14.69 -21.01 -4.84
C VAL A 63 -14.04 -21.97 -3.85
N THR A 64 -13.73 -21.48 -2.64
CA THR A 64 -13.12 -22.25 -1.56
C THR A 64 -14.14 -22.43 -0.44
N PRO A 65 -14.27 -23.64 0.14
CA PRO A 65 -15.13 -23.86 1.30
C PRO A 65 -14.76 -22.93 2.47
N LEU A 66 -15.77 -22.49 3.23
CA LEU A 66 -15.56 -21.59 4.38
C LEU A 66 -14.85 -22.26 5.56
N ASP A 67 -14.91 -23.56 5.66
CA ASP A 67 -14.32 -24.36 6.74
C ASP A 67 -12.84 -24.73 6.48
N GLU A 68 -12.29 -24.32 5.34
CA GLU A 68 -10.91 -24.60 4.98
C GLU A 68 -10.02 -23.36 5.06
N SER A 69 -8.83 -23.57 5.62
CA SER A 69 -7.74 -22.60 5.55
C SER A 69 -6.86 -22.92 4.35
N SER A 70 -6.37 -21.90 3.67
CA SER A 70 -5.56 -22.05 2.47
C SER A 70 -4.42 -21.03 2.44
N ALA A 71 -3.41 -21.33 1.64
CA ALA A 71 -2.27 -20.47 1.46
C ALA A 71 -1.72 -20.60 0.05
N GLY A 72 -1.03 -19.60 -0.43
CA GLY A 72 -0.43 -19.60 -1.75
C GLY A 72 0.42 -18.37 -2.03
N THR A 73 0.78 -18.22 -3.29
CA THR A 73 1.57 -17.08 -3.76
C THR A 73 0.90 -16.46 -4.98
N GLU A 74 1.17 -15.17 -5.18
CA GLU A 74 0.72 -14.39 -6.32
C GLU A 74 1.91 -13.65 -6.95
N LEU A 75 1.79 -13.30 -8.23
CA LEU A 75 2.78 -12.54 -8.98
C LEU A 75 4.19 -13.14 -8.88
N ASP A 76 4.33 -14.39 -9.32
CA ASP A 76 5.60 -15.13 -9.35
C ASP A 76 6.28 -15.26 -7.98
N GLY A 77 5.48 -15.43 -6.92
CA GLY A 77 5.98 -15.60 -5.56
C GLY A 77 6.37 -14.32 -4.84
N ARG A 78 6.12 -13.14 -5.44
CA ARG A 78 6.40 -11.85 -4.79
C ARG A 78 5.52 -11.60 -3.58
N TYR A 79 4.27 -12.08 -3.63
CA TYR A 79 3.30 -11.98 -2.55
C TYR A 79 2.97 -13.37 -2.04
N ARG A 80 3.07 -13.56 -0.75
CA ARG A 80 2.63 -14.78 -0.06
C ARG A 80 1.37 -14.44 0.70
N TRP A 81 0.34 -15.25 0.56
CA TRP A 81 -0.91 -15.04 1.27
C TRP A 81 -1.30 -16.28 2.06
N GLN A 82 -1.97 -16.06 3.17
CA GLN A 82 -2.52 -17.09 4.01
C GLN A 82 -3.93 -16.69 4.43
N LEU A 83 -4.89 -17.57 4.14
CA LEU A 83 -6.27 -17.44 4.57
C LEU A 83 -6.52 -18.42 5.72
N THR A 84 -6.94 -17.91 6.85
CA THR A 84 -7.32 -18.68 8.02
C THR A 84 -8.81 -18.54 8.23
N SER A 85 -9.48 -19.66 8.41
CA SER A 85 -10.91 -19.73 8.71
C SER A 85 -11.13 -20.40 10.06
N VAL A 86 -11.84 -19.72 10.94
CA VAL A 86 -12.13 -20.20 12.29
C VAL A 86 -13.63 -20.05 12.54
N PRO A 87 -14.33 -21.11 12.95
CA PRO A 87 -15.72 -20.99 13.36
C PRO A 87 -15.82 -20.07 14.59
N VAL A 88 -16.82 -19.20 14.57
CA VAL A 88 -17.07 -18.31 15.70
C VAL A 88 -18.03 -19.01 16.65
N ASP A 89 -17.53 -19.38 17.83
CA ASP A 89 -18.34 -19.91 18.91
C ASP A 89 -19.04 -18.75 19.61
N THR A 90 -20.20 -18.41 19.12
CA THR A 90 -21.08 -17.43 19.74
C THR A 90 -22.40 -18.10 20.09
N ASP A 91 -23.07 -17.60 21.13
CA ASP A 91 -24.52 -17.81 21.33
C ASP A 91 -25.32 -17.20 20.17
N TYR A 92 -24.97 -17.66 18.96
CA TYR A 92 -25.61 -17.19 17.74
C TYR A 92 -27.08 -17.61 17.75
N ALA A 93 -27.96 -16.65 18.01
CA ALA A 93 -29.42 -16.84 18.03
C ALA A 93 -30.03 -17.03 16.64
N GLY A 94 -29.23 -17.31 15.62
CA GLY A 94 -29.66 -17.54 14.25
C GLY A 94 -30.11 -18.98 13.99
N PRO A 95 -30.54 -19.28 12.77
CA PRO A 95 -30.94 -20.64 12.39
C PRO A 95 -29.77 -21.61 12.61
N SER A 96 -30.02 -22.76 13.21
CA SER A 96 -29.02 -23.79 13.47
C SER A 96 -28.35 -24.36 12.20
N SER A 97 -28.87 -24.02 11.03
CA SER A 97 -28.31 -24.36 9.74
C SER A 97 -27.26 -23.36 9.23
N MET A 98 -26.96 -22.30 9.99
CA MET A 98 -25.98 -21.28 9.59
C MET A 98 -24.92 -21.15 10.66
N LEU A 99 -23.65 -21.29 10.28
CA LEU A 99 -22.51 -21.10 11.16
C LEU A 99 -21.68 -19.89 10.70
N PRO A 100 -21.39 -18.96 11.62
CA PRO A 100 -20.50 -17.86 11.30
C PRO A 100 -19.04 -18.30 11.36
N TYR A 101 -18.27 -17.90 10.38
CA TYR A 101 -16.83 -18.08 10.31
C TYR A 101 -16.12 -16.74 10.30
N ARG A 102 -15.04 -16.65 11.07
CA ARG A 102 -14.11 -15.54 10.99
C ARG A 102 -13.03 -15.92 9.99
N LEU A 103 -12.92 -15.12 8.94
CA LEU A 103 -11.92 -15.27 7.91
C LEU A 103 -10.87 -14.17 8.10
N SER A 104 -9.62 -14.57 8.15
CA SER A 104 -8.48 -13.67 8.23
C SER A 104 -7.52 -13.99 7.10
N VAL A 105 -7.20 -13.02 6.29
CA VAL A 105 -6.19 -13.16 5.25
C VAL A 105 -5.02 -12.25 5.54
N THR A 106 -3.83 -12.79 5.48
CA THR A 106 -2.57 -12.05 5.61
C THR A 106 -1.80 -12.18 4.30
N VAL A 107 -1.38 -11.05 3.76
CA VAL A 107 -0.53 -11.00 2.56
C VAL A 107 0.81 -10.42 2.96
N GLU A 108 1.87 -11.13 2.67
CA GLU A 108 3.25 -10.75 2.96
C GLU A 108 4.04 -10.55 1.67
N TRP A 109 4.95 -9.58 1.68
CA TRP A 109 5.89 -9.32 0.59
C TRP A 109 7.21 -8.77 1.12
N GLY A 110 8.20 -8.71 0.24
CA GLY A 110 9.51 -8.18 0.57
C GLY A 110 10.47 -9.26 1.04
N ALA A 111 11.61 -8.83 1.60
CA ALA A 111 12.67 -9.71 2.05
C ALA A 111 12.24 -10.56 3.25
N ALA A 112 12.68 -11.81 3.29
CA ALA A 112 12.37 -12.74 4.38
C ALA A 112 12.84 -12.24 5.76
N GLU A 113 13.86 -11.36 5.80
CA GLU A 113 14.43 -10.79 7.02
C GLU A 113 13.57 -9.66 7.59
N GLN A 114 12.88 -8.89 6.75
CA GLN A 114 11.96 -7.82 7.12
C GLN A 114 10.73 -7.85 6.23
N PRO A 115 9.86 -8.85 6.39
CA PRO A 115 8.64 -8.92 5.58
C PRO A 115 7.70 -7.78 5.95
N ARG A 116 7.04 -7.24 4.93
CA ARG A 116 5.90 -6.35 5.10
C ARG A 116 4.64 -7.16 4.93
N SER A 117 3.60 -6.80 5.65
CA SER A 117 2.34 -7.53 5.60
C SER A 117 1.14 -6.60 5.72
N VAL A 118 0.02 -7.07 5.20
CA VAL A 118 -1.30 -6.52 5.45
C VAL A 118 -2.23 -7.66 5.82
N SER A 119 -3.11 -7.42 6.79
CA SER A 119 -4.11 -8.39 7.22
C SER A 119 -5.50 -7.77 7.09
N LEU A 120 -6.42 -8.53 6.52
CA LEU A 120 -7.84 -8.20 6.47
C LEU A 120 -8.63 -9.31 7.16
N GLU A 121 -9.71 -8.92 7.82
CA GLU A 121 -10.58 -9.83 8.55
C GLU A 121 -12.04 -9.55 8.20
N THR A 122 -12.83 -10.60 8.05
CA THR A 122 -14.26 -10.51 7.83
C THR A 122 -15.00 -11.66 8.49
N LEU A 123 -16.31 -11.52 8.63
CA LEU A 123 -17.21 -12.58 9.07
C LEU A 123 -18.08 -13.01 7.88
N LYS A 124 -18.14 -14.30 7.65
CA LYS A 124 -19.06 -14.91 6.68
C LYS A 124 -19.87 -16.02 7.34
N VAL A 125 -21.07 -16.22 6.84
CA VAL A 125 -21.97 -17.25 7.33
C VAL A 125 -22.05 -18.36 6.30
N ALA A 126 -21.76 -19.60 6.72
CA ALA A 126 -21.94 -20.78 5.89
C ALA A 126 -23.24 -21.46 6.23
N ARG A 127 -23.93 -21.94 5.20
CA ARG A 127 -25.07 -22.86 5.39
C ARG A 127 -24.51 -24.26 5.60
N VAL A 128 -24.85 -24.90 6.72
CA VAL A 128 -24.56 -26.29 6.99
C VAL A 128 -25.58 -27.12 6.21
N GLN A 129 -25.10 -27.99 5.33
CA GLN A 129 -25.93 -29.01 4.66
C GLN A 129 -26.11 -30.24 5.52
#